data_6c8609de67a1d932a2c73907c2b18ed0
#
_entry.id   6c8609de67a1d932a2c73907c2b18ed0
#
_cell.length_a   1.000
_cell.length_b   1.000
_cell.length_c   1.000
_cell.angle_alpha   90.00
_cell.angle_beta   90.00
_cell.angle_gamma   90.00
#
_symmetry.space_group_name_H-M   'P 1'
#
loop_
_entity.id
_entity.type
_entity.pdbx_description
1 polymer ?
#
loop_
_entity_poly.entity_id
_entity_poly.type
_entity_poly.pdbx_seq_one_letter_code
_entity_poly.pdbx_strand_id
1 'polypeptide(L)'
;MDSRVRSLYNIELSATQHFIYNQLKIALTSKVRIEYKEEKELLSVTKLDDSDEIAIPPFNIMHIGVSGGNEPKLNVRLDNQTAVIFHGISDGSFSSFVNENKPDVAIIYADYHHDQCTLTSIHNIITKLLEHIVIIYMRDKTEDISLVEMMEKARFSYLPLKLASKYGMLRLIDSRITFELIRRNFVVPKKNSVSQHHEEIRTLENIIEMDKAGMIISPQIGLHENVAVLDFNDEYANIITRHNISYENFPNDSKTDEYSAILPSIVQELVAKRVHLKEFLKTRQPDSSLYSCYEARLDMLKQILVCLYGTSGSIWNRYSNVKVFEEINKLARQILLQTKDIVQKAGFELIYADTDAVFLKKTNATRKDYEEIMNQLVRDTGLQMTLEFHYKFLVLLYVEADEKMEASKHYFGLTYDNQLITRGTETRRHDSPKFIKLFQATLLSKLFNCNNSEEVLTTGYRNSLLYITQSTNKLMNGEVQITDLVISKVLRQNIEKYRSLFPHVAAAIRLNISGVITDRGDNIQYVYTDSNHTNLLQKITPARLISGKEYDKERYLEMLFDAAEAVLSVFGFSRSLFGFEKKKTYHWWNEIYQERERDIESAKTEL
;
A
#
# COMPACT_ATOMS: atom_id res chain seq x y z
N MET A 1 15.80 43.86 -5.63
CA MET A 1 15.42 43.63 -4.21
C MET A 1 15.93 44.79 -3.39
N ASP A 2 15.08 45.35 -2.53
CA ASP A 2 15.51 46.41 -1.60
C ASP A 2 16.58 45.82 -0.68
N SER A 3 17.75 46.47 -0.58
CA SER A 3 18.88 46.07 0.24
C SER A 3 18.57 45.93 1.75
N ARG A 4 17.40 46.43 2.17
CA ARG A 4 16.87 46.39 3.53
C ARG A 4 16.14 45.06 3.85
N VAL A 5 15.77 44.29 2.83
CA VAL A 5 15.08 43.00 3.02
C VAL A 5 16.09 41.91 3.27
N ARG A 6 16.17 41.43 4.53
CA ARG A 6 17.11 40.36 4.94
C ARG A 6 16.62 38.98 4.60
N SER A 7 15.31 38.73 4.58
CA SER A 7 14.70 37.44 4.25
C SER A 7 13.28 37.61 3.73
N LEU A 8 12.90 36.76 2.81
CA LEU A 8 11.54 36.66 2.28
C LEU A 8 10.94 35.33 2.70
N TYR A 9 9.69 35.36 3.14
CA TYR A 9 8.93 34.17 3.55
C TYR A 9 7.73 33.98 2.62
N ASN A 10 7.25 32.75 2.48
CA ASN A 10 6.10 32.38 1.66
C ASN A 10 6.23 32.68 0.14
N ILE A 11 7.44 32.94 -0.34
CA ILE A 11 7.71 33.22 -1.76
C ILE A 11 7.68 31.98 -2.66
N GLU A 12 7.71 30.79 -2.07
CA GLU A 12 7.66 29.52 -2.81
C GLU A 12 6.23 29.10 -3.18
N LEU A 13 5.22 29.82 -2.69
CA LEU A 13 3.82 29.54 -3.00
C LEU A 13 3.46 30.10 -4.38
N SER A 14 2.76 29.28 -5.17
CA SER A 14 2.18 29.74 -6.44
C SER A 14 1.06 30.75 -6.21
N ALA A 15 0.73 31.58 -7.22
CA ALA A 15 -0.40 32.49 -7.15
C ALA A 15 -1.71 31.77 -6.81
N THR A 16 -1.92 30.57 -7.36
CA THR A 16 -3.08 29.72 -7.07
C THR A 16 -3.12 29.29 -5.61
N GLN A 17 -1.99 28.88 -5.04
CA GLN A 17 -1.92 28.52 -3.62
C GLN A 17 -2.18 29.73 -2.72
N HIS A 18 -1.63 30.90 -3.06
CA HIS A 18 -1.92 32.14 -2.34
C HIS A 18 -3.40 32.47 -2.34
N PHE A 19 -4.07 32.36 -3.49
CA PHE A 19 -5.50 32.59 -3.60
C PHE A 19 -6.31 31.61 -2.74
N ILE A 20 -6.03 30.30 -2.87
CA ILE A 20 -6.75 29.26 -2.13
C ILE A 20 -6.54 29.41 -0.61
N TYR A 21 -5.30 29.66 -0.16
CA TYR A 21 -4.97 29.65 1.26
C TYR A 21 -5.39 30.93 1.99
N ASN A 22 -5.26 32.09 1.35
CA ASN A 22 -5.52 33.37 1.99
C ASN A 22 -6.94 33.91 1.73
N GLN A 23 -7.46 33.70 0.53
CA GLN A 23 -8.74 34.31 0.12
C GLN A 23 -9.88 33.30 0.16
N LEU A 24 -9.73 32.15 -0.53
CA LEU A 24 -10.82 31.18 -0.64
C LEU A 24 -11.05 30.42 0.67
N LYS A 25 -10.00 29.87 1.28
CA LYS A 25 -10.02 29.09 2.54
C LYS A 25 -11.04 27.94 2.56
N ILE A 26 -11.43 27.45 1.41
CA ILE A 26 -12.40 26.38 1.21
C ILE A 26 -11.67 25.17 0.61
N ALA A 27 -11.91 23.98 1.14
CA ALA A 27 -11.38 22.76 0.55
C ALA A 27 -11.94 22.56 -0.86
N LEU A 28 -11.06 22.27 -1.80
CA LEU A 28 -11.45 21.96 -3.17
C LEU A 28 -12.36 20.73 -3.20
N THR A 29 -13.27 20.69 -4.16
CA THR A 29 -14.39 19.73 -4.24
C THR A 29 -15.53 19.96 -3.24
N SER A 30 -15.53 21.09 -2.51
CA SER A 30 -16.67 21.51 -1.71
C SER A 30 -17.77 22.09 -2.60
N LYS A 31 -19.03 21.89 -2.19
CA LYS A 31 -20.18 22.54 -2.82
C LYS A 31 -20.19 24.02 -2.45
N VAL A 32 -20.19 24.90 -3.43
CA VAL A 32 -20.09 26.33 -3.22
C VAL A 32 -21.16 27.10 -4.00
N ARG A 33 -21.56 28.26 -3.46
CA ARG A 33 -22.28 29.28 -4.20
C ARG A 33 -21.28 30.33 -4.68
N ILE A 34 -21.33 30.62 -5.97
CA ILE A 34 -20.45 31.62 -6.60
C ILE A 34 -21.31 32.79 -7.06
N GLU A 35 -20.92 34.00 -6.72
CA GLU A 35 -21.57 35.22 -7.14
C GLU A 35 -20.64 36.04 -8.04
N TYR A 36 -21.12 36.46 -9.18
CA TYR A 36 -20.38 37.24 -10.16
C TYR A 36 -21.03 38.61 -10.36
N LYS A 37 -20.20 39.61 -10.67
CA LYS A 37 -20.62 40.89 -11.19
C LYS A 37 -20.29 40.94 -12.68
N GLU A 38 -21.29 41.23 -13.52
CA GLU A 38 -21.13 41.42 -14.97
C GLU A 38 -20.36 40.25 -15.68
N GLU A 39 -20.72 39.01 -15.38
CA GLU A 39 -20.20 37.78 -15.97
C GLU A 39 -18.67 37.50 -15.86
N LYS A 40 -17.88 38.41 -15.33
CA LYS A 40 -16.41 38.25 -15.28
C LYS A 40 -15.74 38.53 -13.95
N GLU A 41 -16.35 39.30 -13.07
CA GLU A 41 -15.77 39.62 -11.78
C GLU A 41 -16.35 38.73 -10.67
N LEU A 42 -15.50 37.90 -10.06
CA LEU A 42 -15.87 37.04 -8.94
C LEU A 42 -16.08 37.90 -7.70
N LEU A 43 -17.33 38.00 -7.21
CA LEU A 43 -17.68 38.75 -6.02
C LEU A 43 -17.53 37.93 -4.75
N SER A 44 -18.08 36.75 -4.73
CA SER A 44 -18.02 35.89 -3.55
C SER A 44 -18.02 34.41 -3.90
N VAL A 45 -17.40 33.62 -3.03
CA VAL A 45 -17.48 32.15 -3.02
C VAL A 45 -17.85 31.70 -1.61
N THR A 46 -19.04 31.14 -1.44
CA THR A 46 -19.56 30.73 -0.13
C THR A 46 -19.74 29.20 -0.11
N LYS A 47 -19.19 28.53 0.88
CA LYS A 47 -19.42 27.09 1.09
C LYS A 47 -20.88 26.87 1.49
N LEU A 48 -21.56 25.96 0.79
CA LEU A 48 -23.00 25.72 0.98
C LEU A 48 -23.30 24.65 2.03
N ASP A 49 -22.42 23.69 2.20
CA ASP A 49 -22.66 22.54 3.06
C ASP A 49 -21.36 22.02 3.67
N ASP A 50 -21.39 21.66 4.96
CA ASP A 50 -20.31 21.00 5.66
C ASP A 50 -20.46 19.47 5.62
N SER A 51 -21.56 18.96 5.03
CA SER A 51 -21.77 17.50 4.98
C SER A 51 -20.70 16.84 4.14
N ASP A 52 -19.96 15.93 4.76
CA ASP A 52 -19.03 15.02 4.07
C ASP A 52 -19.76 13.99 3.19
N GLU A 53 -21.09 14.07 3.13
CA GLU A 53 -21.98 13.22 2.33
C GLU A 53 -22.00 13.59 0.84
N ILE A 54 -21.16 14.53 0.41
CA ILE A 54 -21.14 14.89 -1.01
C ILE A 54 -20.68 13.67 -1.79
N ALA A 55 -21.64 13.10 -2.52
CA ALA A 55 -21.35 12.20 -3.63
C ALA A 55 -20.25 12.82 -4.51
N ILE A 56 -19.51 11.99 -5.22
CA ILE A 56 -18.58 12.49 -6.25
C ILE A 56 -19.36 13.54 -7.05
N PRO A 57 -18.82 14.76 -7.23
CA PRO A 57 -19.43 15.71 -8.13
C PRO A 57 -19.74 15.01 -9.45
N PRO A 58 -20.86 15.28 -10.09
CA PRO A 58 -21.23 14.62 -11.35
C PRO A 58 -20.30 15.16 -12.47
N PHE A 59 -19.03 14.75 -12.40
CA PHE A 59 -18.07 15.06 -13.46
C PHE A 59 -18.43 14.28 -14.70
N ASN A 60 -18.41 14.97 -15.84
CA ASN A 60 -18.42 14.33 -17.14
C ASN A 60 -17.00 13.82 -17.44
N ILE A 61 -16.78 12.52 -17.29
CA ILE A 61 -15.44 11.91 -17.41
C ILE A 61 -15.29 11.30 -18.80
N MET A 62 -14.21 11.70 -19.47
CA MET A 62 -13.79 11.14 -20.76
C MET A 62 -12.59 10.21 -20.55
N HIS A 63 -12.77 8.95 -20.93
CA HIS A 63 -11.69 7.96 -20.92
C HIS A 63 -11.11 7.82 -22.33
N ILE A 64 -9.81 7.97 -22.46
CA ILE A 64 -9.08 7.91 -23.73
C ILE A 64 -8.05 6.77 -23.66
N GLY A 65 -8.32 5.68 -24.34
CA GLY A 65 -7.32 4.62 -24.55
C GLY A 65 -6.54 4.87 -25.81
N VAL A 66 -5.22 4.91 -25.73
CA VAL A 66 -4.32 5.08 -26.88
C VAL A 66 -3.73 3.73 -27.25
N SER A 67 -3.83 3.31 -28.51
CA SER A 67 -3.29 2.04 -29.02
C SER A 67 -2.85 2.18 -30.48
N GLY A 68 -1.83 1.40 -30.90
CA GLY A 68 -1.32 1.37 -32.27
C GLY A 68 0.03 2.08 -32.44
N GLY A 69 0.79 1.69 -33.49
CA GLY A 69 2.12 2.23 -33.81
C GLY A 69 2.09 3.58 -34.56
N ASN A 70 2.56 3.65 -35.81
CA ASN A 70 2.69 4.90 -36.58
C ASN A 70 1.36 5.64 -36.82
N GLU A 71 0.22 4.98 -36.70
CA GLU A 71 -1.11 5.60 -36.72
C GLU A 71 -1.85 5.29 -35.41
N PRO A 72 -1.85 6.21 -34.45
CA PRO A 72 -2.48 5.98 -33.16
C PRO A 72 -4.00 5.89 -33.28
N LYS A 73 -4.58 4.84 -32.71
CA LYS A 73 -6.03 4.69 -32.57
C LYS A 73 -6.44 5.15 -31.17
N LEU A 74 -7.38 6.07 -31.11
CA LEU A 74 -7.96 6.53 -29.84
C LEU A 74 -9.28 5.82 -29.59
N ASN A 75 -9.37 5.10 -28.49
CA ASN A 75 -10.60 4.53 -28.01
C ASN A 75 -11.15 5.46 -26.92
N VAL A 76 -12.15 6.25 -27.28
CA VAL A 76 -12.71 7.30 -26.43
C VAL A 76 -14.11 6.91 -25.98
N ARG A 77 -14.36 6.97 -24.67
CA ARG A 77 -15.69 6.78 -24.10
C ARG A 77 -15.96 7.85 -23.04
N LEU A 78 -17.20 8.27 -22.93
CA LEU A 78 -17.70 8.97 -21.76
C LEU A 78 -18.28 7.95 -20.77
N ASP A 79 -18.34 8.31 -19.49
CA ASP A 79 -19.03 7.50 -18.50
C ASP A 79 -20.46 7.20 -18.99
N ASN A 80 -20.86 5.93 -18.98
CA ASN A 80 -22.17 5.44 -19.43
C ASN A 80 -22.46 5.50 -20.95
N GLN A 81 -21.47 5.74 -21.80
CA GLN A 81 -21.65 5.72 -23.26
C GLN A 81 -20.80 4.64 -23.93
N THR A 82 -21.22 4.25 -25.14
CA THR A 82 -20.48 3.33 -25.98
C THR A 82 -19.16 3.99 -26.42
N ALA A 83 -18.06 3.21 -26.46
CA ALA A 83 -16.78 3.73 -26.90
C ALA A 83 -16.79 4.08 -28.39
N VAL A 84 -16.19 5.21 -28.74
CA VAL A 84 -15.97 5.67 -30.11
C VAL A 84 -14.48 5.51 -30.44
N ILE A 85 -14.18 4.95 -31.62
CA ILE A 85 -12.82 4.76 -32.07
C ILE A 85 -12.47 5.84 -33.09
N PHE A 86 -11.42 6.62 -32.81
CA PHE A 86 -10.84 7.59 -33.75
C PHE A 86 -9.56 7.01 -34.35
N HIS A 87 -9.44 7.10 -35.68
CA HIS A 87 -8.26 6.71 -36.42
C HIS A 87 -7.40 7.95 -36.70
N GLY A 88 -6.41 8.19 -35.84
CA GLY A 88 -5.59 9.39 -35.89
C GLY A 88 -6.14 10.58 -35.11
N ILE A 89 -5.32 11.63 -35.01
CA ILE A 89 -5.63 12.85 -34.22
C ILE A 89 -5.89 14.04 -35.14
N SER A 90 -5.52 13.91 -36.42
CA SER A 90 -5.42 15.02 -37.37
C SER A 90 -6.70 15.32 -38.15
N ASP A 91 -7.70 14.44 -38.13
CA ASP A 91 -8.91 14.58 -38.94
C ASP A 91 -9.98 15.54 -38.39
N GLY A 92 -9.73 16.14 -37.23
CA GLY A 92 -10.67 17.05 -36.56
C GLY A 92 -11.87 16.41 -35.90
N SER A 93 -12.15 15.12 -36.14
CA SER A 93 -13.30 14.43 -35.57
C SER A 93 -13.20 14.29 -34.04
N PHE A 94 -12.01 14.00 -33.53
CA PHE A 94 -11.73 13.97 -32.10
C PHE A 94 -11.95 15.34 -31.44
N SER A 95 -11.49 16.41 -32.10
CA SER A 95 -11.68 17.79 -31.62
C SER A 95 -13.17 18.17 -31.55
N SER A 96 -13.95 17.79 -32.57
CA SER A 96 -15.40 18.00 -32.57
C SER A 96 -16.08 17.24 -31.44
N PHE A 97 -15.72 15.97 -31.22
CA PHE A 97 -16.24 15.16 -30.14
C PHE A 97 -15.98 15.77 -28.76
N VAL A 98 -14.75 16.26 -28.51
CA VAL A 98 -14.39 16.93 -27.25
C VAL A 98 -15.19 18.21 -27.05
N ASN A 99 -15.39 19.01 -28.10
CA ASN A 99 -16.17 20.26 -28.05
C ASN A 99 -17.66 20.03 -27.79
N GLU A 100 -18.25 18.99 -28.37
CA GLU A 100 -19.64 18.65 -28.19
C GLU A 100 -19.94 18.13 -26.77
N ASN A 101 -19.04 17.31 -26.23
CA ASN A 101 -19.26 16.63 -24.95
C ASN A 101 -18.72 17.39 -23.74
N LYS A 102 -17.80 18.34 -23.94
CA LYS A 102 -17.22 19.23 -22.89
C LYS A 102 -16.92 18.49 -21.57
N PRO A 103 -16.05 17.47 -21.57
CA PRO A 103 -15.72 16.73 -20.36
C PRO A 103 -15.03 17.61 -19.32
N ASP A 104 -15.31 17.34 -18.04
CA ASP A 104 -14.65 18.00 -16.90
C ASP A 104 -13.30 17.37 -16.61
N VAL A 105 -13.20 16.06 -16.81
CA VAL A 105 -12.00 15.25 -16.56
C VAL A 105 -11.71 14.36 -17.77
N ALA A 106 -10.45 14.35 -18.22
CA ALA A 106 -9.98 13.41 -19.21
C ALA A 106 -8.96 12.44 -18.57
N ILE A 107 -9.26 11.15 -18.59
CA ILE A 107 -8.36 10.09 -18.13
C ILE A 107 -7.74 9.44 -19.38
N ILE A 108 -6.45 9.59 -19.54
CA ILE A 108 -5.69 9.06 -20.69
C ILE A 108 -4.98 7.79 -20.27
N TYR A 109 -5.41 6.66 -20.82
CA TYR A 109 -4.75 5.36 -20.68
C TYR A 109 -3.77 5.21 -21.83
N ALA A 110 -2.49 5.40 -21.54
CA ALA A 110 -1.42 5.22 -22.51
C ALA A 110 -0.51 4.10 -22.04
N ASP A 111 -0.35 3.07 -22.86
CA ASP A 111 0.85 2.26 -22.81
C ASP A 111 2.01 3.21 -23.09
N TYR A 112 2.95 3.37 -22.18
CA TYR A 112 4.01 4.41 -22.16
C TYR A 112 4.95 4.41 -23.38
N HIS A 113 4.67 3.55 -24.34
CA HIS A 113 5.42 3.36 -25.59
C HIS A 113 4.83 4.10 -26.79
N HIS A 114 3.72 4.80 -26.59
CA HIS A 114 3.28 5.69 -27.63
C HIS A 114 4.15 6.94 -27.59
N ASP A 115 4.71 7.22 -28.75
CA ASP A 115 5.48 8.39 -29.10
C ASP A 115 5.04 9.59 -28.22
N GLN A 116 5.95 10.14 -27.44
CA GLN A 116 5.69 11.34 -26.64
C GLN A 116 5.00 12.45 -27.46
N CYS A 117 5.26 12.50 -28.78
CA CYS A 117 4.56 13.37 -29.71
C CYS A 117 3.06 13.15 -29.73
N THR A 118 2.58 11.89 -29.75
CA THR A 118 1.13 11.58 -29.78
C THR A 118 0.45 12.02 -28.51
N LEU A 119 1.02 11.70 -27.35
CA LEU A 119 0.48 12.12 -26.05
C LEU A 119 0.51 13.64 -25.88
N THR A 120 1.57 14.30 -26.34
CA THR A 120 1.68 15.76 -26.35
C THR A 120 0.63 16.38 -27.26
N SER A 121 0.39 15.78 -28.42
CA SER A 121 -0.62 16.25 -29.38
C SER A 121 -2.04 16.12 -28.80
N ILE A 122 -2.39 14.98 -28.21
CA ILE A 122 -3.67 14.78 -27.51
C ILE A 122 -3.83 15.80 -26.38
N HIS A 123 -2.81 15.98 -25.56
CA HIS A 123 -2.80 16.96 -24.46
C HIS A 123 -3.07 18.38 -24.99
N ASN A 124 -2.35 18.80 -26.01
CA ASN A 124 -2.46 20.12 -26.60
C ASN A 124 -3.85 20.37 -27.22
N ILE A 125 -4.42 19.38 -27.90
CA ILE A 125 -5.78 19.49 -28.46
C ILE A 125 -6.79 19.68 -27.32
N ILE A 126 -6.76 18.81 -26.33
CA ILE A 126 -7.72 18.86 -25.22
C ILE A 126 -7.60 20.18 -24.43
N THR A 127 -6.38 20.60 -24.09
CA THR A 127 -6.15 21.84 -23.33
C THR A 127 -6.46 23.10 -24.13
N LYS A 128 -6.31 23.07 -25.46
CA LYS A 128 -6.67 24.21 -26.31
C LYS A 128 -8.18 24.38 -26.43
N LEU A 129 -8.93 23.28 -26.42
CA LEU A 129 -10.39 23.28 -26.55
C LEU A 129 -11.08 23.54 -25.20
N LEU A 130 -10.51 23.07 -24.12
CA LEU A 130 -11.09 23.10 -22.77
C LEU A 130 -10.04 23.63 -21.77
N GLU A 131 -10.05 24.94 -21.53
CA GLU A 131 -9.04 25.61 -20.67
C GLU A 131 -9.00 25.08 -19.23
N HIS A 132 -10.12 24.56 -18.73
CA HIS A 132 -10.28 24.16 -17.33
C HIS A 132 -10.29 22.66 -17.10
N ILE A 133 -10.04 21.85 -18.13
CA ILE A 133 -10.09 20.40 -18.03
C ILE A 133 -8.97 19.85 -17.12
N VAL A 134 -9.31 18.87 -16.30
CA VAL A 134 -8.32 18.07 -15.56
C VAL A 134 -7.90 16.87 -16.40
N ILE A 135 -6.63 16.80 -16.79
CA ILE A 135 -6.07 15.67 -17.53
C ILE A 135 -5.26 14.80 -16.59
N ILE A 136 -5.62 13.52 -16.52
CA ILE A 136 -5.00 12.49 -15.70
C ILE A 136 -4.39 11.45 -16.62
N TYR A 137 -3.13 11.09 -16.39
CA TYR A 137 -2.44 10.03 -17.13
C TYR A 137 -2.37 8.77 -16.27
N MET A 138 -2.89 7.66 -16.81
CA MET A 138 -2.86 6.34 -16.19
C MET A 138 -1.96 5.41 -17.01
N ARG A 139 -1.13 4.62 -16.34
CA ARG A 139 -0.21 3.68 -17.00
C ARG A 139 -0.87 2.38 -17.41
N ASP A 140 -1.83 1.93 -16.65
CA ASP A 140 -2.51 0.65 -16.85
C ASP A 140 -4.03 0.81 -16.73
N LYS A 141 -4.77 0.11 -17.58
CA LYS A 141 -6.24 0.06 -17.51
C LYS A 141 -6.75 -0.67 -16.27
N THR A 142 -5.88 -1.41 -15.58
CA THR A 142 -6.21 -2.19 -14.38
C THR A 142 -6.02 -1.41 -13.08
N GLU A 143 -5.28 -0.30 -13.10
CA GLU A 143 -5.22 0.63 -11.98
C GLU A 143 -6.33 1.67 -12.12
N ASP A 144 -7.54 1.30 -11.74
CA ASP A 144 -8.56 2.28 -11.37
C ASP A 144 -8.10 3.00 -10.11
N ILE A 145 -7.15 3.95 -10.26
CA ILE A 145 -6.98 4.98 -9.24
C ILE A 145 -8.30 5.75 -9.27
N SER A 146 -9.14 5.46 -8.30
CA SER A 146 -10.47 5.99 -8.34
C SER A 146 -10.38 7.50 -8.27
N LEU A 147 -11.15 8.19 -9.10
CA LEU A 147 -11.30 9.64 -9.03
C LEU A 147 -11.58 10.10 -7.59
N VAL A 148 -12.24 9.25 -6.81
CA VAL A 148 -12.52 9.39 -5.38
C VAL A 148 -11.23 9.60 -4.57
N GLU A 149 -10.21 8.78 -4.78
CA GLU A 149 -8.92 8.92 -4.07
C GLU A 149 -8.24 10.22 -4.41
N MET A 150 -8.27 10.62 -5.69
CA MET A 150 -7.69 11.90 -6.11
C MET A 150 -8.45 13.08 -5.52
N MET A 151 -9.76 12.99 -5.40
CA MET A 151 -10.58 14.01 -4.75
C MET A 151 -10.28 14.11 -3.25
N GLU A 152 -10.11 12.99 -2.54
CA GLU A 152 -9.70 13.01 -1.13
C GLU A 152 -8.30 13.62 -0.96
N LYS A 153 -7.36 13.32 -1.86
CA LYS A 153 -6.05 13.98 -1.90
C LYS A 153 -6.15 15.49 -2.09
N ALA A 154 -7.01 15.94 -3.01
CA ALA A 154 -7.24 17.35 -3.26
C ALA A 154 -7.91 18.06 -2.07
N ARG A 155 -8.93 17.44 -1.46
CA ARG A 155 -9.60 17.93 -0.25
C ARG A 155 -8.62 18.06 0.92
N PHE A 156 -7.84 17.01 1.16
CA PHE A 156 -6.85 17.02 2.23
C PHE A 156 -5.81 18.12 2.06
N SER A 157 -5.24 18.23 0.86
CA SER A 157 -4.08 19.09 0.61
C SER A 157 -4.42 20.55 0.26
N TYR A 158 -5.68 20.86 0.05
CA TYR A 158 -6.14 22.16 -0.49
C TYR A 158 -5.48 22.51 -1.84
N LEU A 159 -5.10 21.50 -2.62
CA LEU A 159 -4.56 21.67 -3.96
C LEU A 159 -5.60 21.37 -5.03
N PRO A 160 -5.54 22.07 -6.19
CA PRO A 160 -6.33 21.70 -7.35
C PRO A 160 -6.17 20.24 -7.72
N LEU A 161 -7.24 19.58 -8.19
CA LEU A 161 -7.25 18.16 -8.53
C LEU A 161 -6.10 17.76 -9.46
N LYS A 162 -5.80 18.61 -10.46
CA LYS A 162 -4.66 18.45 -11.40
C LYS A 162 -3.29 18.38 -10.70
N LEU A 163 -3.09 19.10 -9.60
CA LEU A 163 -1.85 19.06 -8.83
C LEU A 163 -1.86 17.90 -7.83
N ALA A 164 -2.99 17.67 -7.17
CA ALA A 164 -3.14 16.59 -6.22
C ALA A 164 -2.96 15.21 -6.86
N SER A 165 -3.37 15.03 -8.13
CA SER A 165 -3.16 13.79 -8.88
C SER A 165 -1.70 13.53 -9.24
N LYS A 166 -0.89 14.59 -9.40
CA LYS A 166 0.53 14.49 -9.77
C LYS A 166 1.47 14.35 -8.59
N TYR A 167 1.05 14.81 -7.41
CA TYR A 167 1.93 14.90 -6.24
C TYR A 167 1.85 13.64 -5.39
N GLY A 168 3.03 13.16 -4.96
CA GLY A 168 3.11 12.13 -3.95
C GLY A 168 2.70 12.66 -2.55
N MET A 169 2.40 11.75 -1.64
CA MET A 169 1.84 12.05 -0.32
C MET A 169 2.66 13.08 0.46
N LEU A 170 3.98 13.06 0.37
CA LEU A 170 4.85 14.03 1.03
C LEU A 170 4.53 15.49 0.66
N ARG A 171 4.28 15.76 -0.64
CA ARG A 171 3.92 17.11 -1.10
C ARG A 171 2.48 17.50 -0.73
N LEU A 172 1.58 16.53 -0.64
CA LEU A 172 0.21 16.77 -0.19
C LEU A 172 0.19 17.18 1.28
N ILE A 173 0.99 16.50 2.11
CA ILE A 173 1.17 16.82 3.53
C ILE A 173 1.84 18.18 3.70
N ASP A 174 2.91 18.47 2.95
CA ASP A 174 3.57 19.78 2.95
C ASP A 174 2.56 20.91 2.63
N SER A 175 1.69 20.71 1.64
CA SER A 175 0.65 21.65 1.26
C SER A 175 -0.38 21.85 2.38
N ARG A 176 -0.84 20.78 3.00
CA ARG A 176 -1.82 20.85 4.10
C ARG A 176 -1.28 21.60 5.32
N ILE A 177 -0.07 21.26 5.74
CA ILE A 177 0.57 21.93 6.87
C ILE A 177 0.82 23.40 6.56
N THR A 178 1.31 23.70 5.35
CA THR A 178 1.49 25.08 4.86
C THR A 178 0.18 25.87 4.91
N PHE A 179 -0.94 25.29 4.47
CA PHE A 179 -2.26 25.89 4.57
C PHE A 179 -2.63 26.24 6.02
N GLU A 180 -2.42 25.32 6.96
CA GLU A 180 -2.73 25.53 8.37
C GLU A 180 -1.86 26.64 8.99
N LEU A 181 -0.57 26.70 8.65
CA LEU A 181 0.32 27.78 9.10
C LEU A 181 -0.17 29.15 8.61
N ILE A 182 -0.49 29.26 7.32
CA ILE A 182 -0.97 30.52 6.74
C ILE A 182 -2.31 30.91 7.36
N ARG A 183 -3.24 29.97 7.52
CA ARG A 183 -4.55 30.22 8.14
C ARG A 183 -4.44 30.75 9.57
N ARG A 184 -3.41 30.31 10.30
CA ARG A 184 -3.11 30.72 11.68
C ARG A 184 -2.15 31.92 11.75
N ASN A 185 -1.81 32.54 10.62
CA ASN A 185 -0.86 33.64 10.50
C ASN A 185 0.58 33.31 10.97
N PHE A 186 0.97 32.05 10.84
CA PHE A 186 2.36 31.63 11.09
C PHE A 186 3.22 31.78 9.82
N VAL A 187 4.51 31.96 10.04
CA VAL A 187 5.51 31.99 8.96
C VAL A 187 5.76 30.56 8.47
N VAL A 188 5.69 30.38 7.16
CA VAL A 188 6.06 29.10 6.54
C VAL A 188 7.59 29.00 6.45
N PRO A 189 8.25 28.00 7.07
CA PRO A 189 9.68 27.86 6.99
C PRO A 189 10.11 27.53 5.55
N LYS A 190 11.30 28.00 5.17
CA LYS A 190 11.90 27.62 3.89
C LYS A 190 12.18 26.12 3.87
N LYS A 191 11.95 25.47 2.73
CA LYS A 191 12.35 24.08 2.55
C LYS A 191 13.88 24.01 2.53
N ASN A 192 14.45 23.36 3.52
CA ASN A 192 15.90 23.17 3.59
C ASN A 192 16.35 22.19 2.49
N SER A 193 17.53 22.43 1.91
CA SER A 193 18.21 21.38 1.13
C SER A 193 18.66 20.26 2.09
N VAL A 194 18.71 19.03 1.60
CA VAL A 194 19.14 17.86 2.40
C VAL A 194 20.50 18.11 3.10
N SER A 195 21.37 18.92 2.48
CA SER A 195 22.67 19.33 3.04
C SER A 195 22.57 20.32 4.21
N GLN A 196 21.41 20.91 4.49
CA GLN A 196 21.19 21.89 5.55
C GLN A 196 20.44 21.34 6.77
N HIS A 197 20.04 20.07 6.74
CA HIS A 197 19.62 19.38 7.95
C HIS A 197 20.85 19.19 8.84
N HIS A 198 21.13 20.18 9.68
CA HIS A 198 22.01 20.00 10.82
C HIS A 198 21.27 19.06 11.79
N GLU A 199 21.48 17.76 11.62
CA GLU A 199 21.25 16.85 12.74
C GLU A 199 22.18 17.31 13.85
N GLU A 200 21.64 17.56 15.05
CA GLU A 200 22.47 17.62 16.25
C GLU A 200 23.33 16.35 16.23
N ILE A 201 24.64 16.50 16.32
CA ILE A 201 25.58 15.36 16.36
C ILE A 201 25.15 14.52 17.56
N ARG A 202 24.47 13.41 17.27
CA ARG A 202 24.04 12.47 18.31
C ARG A 202 25.18 11.51 18.60
N THR A 203 25.38 11.20 19.86
CA THR A 203 26.25 10.09 20.22
C THR A 203 25.60 8.78 19.75
N LEU A 204 26.42 7.78 19.41
CA LEU A 204 25.94 6.45 19.02
C LEU A 204 25.01 5.87 20.11
N GLU A 205 25.28 6.16 21.37
CA GLU A 205 24.46 5.77 22.52
C GLU A 205 23.05 6.39 22.46
N ASN A 206 22.95 7.68 22.17
CA ASN A 206 21.68 8.37 21.98
C ASN A 206 20.89 7.82 20.77
N ILE A 207 21.56 7.45 19.69
CA ILE A 207 20.89 6.84 18.52
C ILE A 207 20.34 5.46 18.91
N ILE A 208 21.12 4.63 19.60
CA ILE A 208 20.70 3.29 20.02
C ILE A 208 19.53 3.36 21.03
N GLU A 209 19.53 4.36 21.91
CA GLU A 209 18.46 4.52 22.91
C GLU A 209 17.17 5.12 22.34
N MET A 210 17.27 6.07 21.42
CA MET A 210 16.14 6.88 20.95
C MET A 210 15.55 6.39 19.63
N ASP A 211 16.41 5.91 18.71
CA ASP A 211 15.97 5.44 17.38
C ASP A 211 15.44 3.99 17.44
N LYS A 212 14.44 3.79 18.28
CA LYS A 212 13.68 2.54 18.34
C LYS A 212 12.37 2.74 17.59
N ALA A 213 12.20 2.00 16.48
CA ALA A 213 10.94 1.88 15.77
C ALA A 213 9.79 1.36 16.68
N GLY A 214 8.61 1.10 16.11
CA GLY A 214 7.53 0.43 16.83
C GLY A 214 8.00 -0.89 17.47
N MET A 215 7.48 -1.19 18.64
CA MET A 215 7.84 -2.41 19.37
C MET A 215 7.06 -3.61 18.80
N ILE A 216 7.79 -4.71 18.62
CA ILE A 216 7.20 -6.01 18.30
C ILE A 216 7.53 -6.95 19.47
N ILE A 217 6.54 -7.68 19.96
CA ILE A 217 6.76 -8.80 20.88
C ILE A 217 6.77 -10.06 20.03
N SER A 218 7.89 -10.77 20.07
CA SER A 218 8.11 -11.98 19.25
C SER A 218 6.97 -12.98 19.36
N PRO A 219 6.53 -13.55 18.22
CA PRO A 219 5.46 -14.54 18.22
C PRO A 219 5.91 -15.86 18.89
N GLN A 220 5.04 -16.45 19.67
CA GLN A 220 5.21 -17.83 20.13
C GLN A 220 4.89 -18.78 18.97
N ILE A 221 5.92 -19.37 18.39
CA ILE A 221 5.80 -20.26 17.21
C ILE A 221 4.91 -21.46 17.53
N GLY A 222 4.07 -21.86 16.60
CA GLY A 222 3.25 -23.05 16.67
C GLY A 222 1.75 -22.82 16.52
N LEU A 223 0.99 -23.86 16.81
CA LEU A 223 -0.47 -23.87 16.77
C LEU A 223 -1.05 -23.39 18.11
N HIS A 224 -1.89 -22.40 18.03
CA HIS A 224 -2.63 -21.85 19.16
C HIS A 224 -4.14 -21.99 18.92
N GLU A 225 -4.86 -22.29 19.97
CA GLU A 225 -6.31 -22.43 19.97
C GLU A 225 -6.94 -21.29 20.77
N ASN A 226 -8.10 -20.81 20.32
CA ASN A 226 -8.87 -19.76 21.00
C ASN A 226 -8.06 -18.48 21.23
N VAL A 227 -7.67 -17.82 20.14
CA VAL A 227 -6.87 -16.59 20.18
C VAL A 227 -7.69 -15.40 19.69
N ALA A 228 -7.72 -14.33 20.46
CA ALA A 228 -8.29 -13.06 20.03
C ALA A 228 -7.21 -12.06 19.65
N VAL A 229 -7.48 -11.32 18.58
CA VAL A 229 -6.66 -10.19 18.15
C VAL A 229 -7.38 -8.89 18.46
N LEU A 230 -6.78 -8.10 19.33
CA LEU A 230 -7.23 -6.77 19.69
C LEU A 230 -6.32 -5.75 19.00
N ASP A 231 -6.91 -4.86 18.20
CA ASP A 231 -6.20 -3.85 17.41
C ASP A 231 -6.51 -2.45 17.95
N PHE A 232 -5.48 -1.62 18.12
CA PHE A 232 -5.63 -0.22 18.48
C PHE A 232 -6.09 0.58 17.26
N ASN A 233 -7.25 1.19 17.37
CA ASN A 233 -7.79 2.02 16.29
C ASN A 233 -6.93 3.26 16.09
N ASP A 234 -6.26 3.35 14.93
CA ASP A 234 -5.47 4.53 14.57
C ASP A 234 -4.49 4.98 15.68
N GLU A 235 -3.71 4.05 16.27
CA GLU A 235 -2.88 4.23 17.47
C GLU A 235 -2.03 5.52 17.41
N TYR A 236 -1.19 5.66 16.38
CA TYR A 236 -0.31 6.83 16.24
C TYR A 236 -1.09 8.15 16.14
N ALA A 237 -2.25 8.13 15.47
CA ALA A 237 -3.12 9.29 15.36
C ALA A 237 -3.69 9.70 16.74
N ASN A 238 -4.10 8.72 17.53
CA ASN A 238 -4.59 8.96 18.88
C ASN A 238 -3.48 9.44 19.83
N ILE A 239 -2.27 8.90 19.72
CA ILE A 239 -1.11 9.37 20.48
C ILE A 239 -0.80 10.82 20.15
N ILE A 240 -0.71 11.17 18.86
CA ILE A 240 -0.46 12.55 18.37
C ILE A 240 -1.49 13.51 18.98
N THR A 241 -2.76 13.14 18.93
CA THR A 241 -3.87 13.97 19.37
C THR A 241 -3.89 14.14 20.90
N ARG A 242 -3.77 13.04 21.64
CA ARG A 242 -3.86 13.02 23.10
C ARG A 242 -2.71 13.75 23.79
N HIS A 243 -1.51 13.62 23.23
CA HIS A 243 -0.30 14.24 23.78
C HIS A 243 0.03 15.57 23.11
N ASN A 244 -0.85 16.08 22.25
CA ASN A 244 -0.68 17.35 21.50
C ASN A 244 0.69 17.46 20.82
N ILE A 245 1.17 16.38 20.18
CA ILE A 245 2.50 16.28 19.60
C ILE A 245 2.50 16.90 18.21
N SER A 246 3.37 17.89 17.99
CA SER A 246 3.57 18.55 16.69
C SER A 246 4.98 19.12 16.60
N TYR A 247 5.45 19.36 15.38
CA TYR A 247 6.80 19.85 15.13
C TYR A 247 7.03 21.30 15.62
N GLU A 248 5.97 22.11 15.77
CA GLU A 248 6.09 23.48 16.26
C GLU A 248 6.14 23.61 17.78
N ASN A 249 5.67 22.62 18.54
CA ASN A 249 5.62 22.66 20.00
C ASN A 249 6.54 21.64 20.68
N PHE A 250 7.35 20.90 19.92
CA PHE A 250 8.22 19.88 20.46
C PHE A 250 9.70 20.17 20.16
N PRO A 251 10.66 20.14 21.12
CA PRO A 251 10.53 19.69 22.51
C PRO A 251 10.25 20.81 23.54
N ASN A 252 9.61 21.88 23.19
CA ASN A 252 9.39 22.99 24.12
C ASN A 252 8.34 22.64 25.17
N ASP A 253 8.74 22.73 26.46
CA ASP A 253 7.88 22.66 27.66
C ASP A 253 6.91 23.86 27.82
N SER A 254 6.88 24.75 26.84
CA SER A 254 5.89 25.82 26.85
C SER A 254 4.51 25.23 26.64
N LYS A 255 3.81 25.00 27.74
CA LYS A 255 2.35 24.77 27.77
C LYS A 255 1.66 25.94 27.07
N THR A 256 1.55 25.86 25.77
CA THR A 256 0.64 26.69 25.01
C THR A 256 -0.75 26.07 25.15
N ASP A 257 -1.33 26.23 26.31
CA ASP A 257 -2.61 25.63 26.72
C ASP A 257 -3.82 26.17 25.95
N GLU A 258 -3.66 27.08 25.01
CA GLU A 258 -4.77 27.76 24.36
C GLU A 258 -5.05 27.35 22.91
N TYR A 259 -4.12 26.64 22.24
CA TYR A 259 -4.32 26.25 20.82
C TYR A 259 -3.92 24.80 20.59
N SER A 260 -4.84 24.02 20.03
CA SER A 260 -4.49 22.70 19.48
C SER A 260 -3.35 22.86 18.47
N ALA A 261 -2.29 22.12 18.64
CA ALA A 261 -1.15 22.14 17.71
C ALA A 261 -1.59 21.72 16.28
N ILE A 262 -0.78 22.03 15.28
CA ILE A 262 -1.19 21.88 13.87
C ILE A 262 -1.42 20.40 13.53
N LEU A 263 -0.47 19.53 13.87
CA LEU A 263 -0.57 18.11 13.54
C LEU A 263 -1.76 17.43 14.25
N PRO A 264 -1.97 17.59 15.57
CA PRO A 264 -3.17 17.10 16.25
C PRO A 264 -4.48 17.58 15.65
N SER A 265 -4.55 18.86 15.28
CA SER A 265 -5.74 19.45 14.65
C SER A 265 -6.10 18.79 13.31
N ILE A 266 -5.08 18.55 12.45
CA ILE A 266 -5.26 17.82 11.18
C ILE A 266 -5.69 16.38 11.43
N VAL A 267 -5.04 15.70 12.37
CA VAL A 267 -5.30 14.30 12.70
C VAL A 267 -6.72 14.13 13.24
N GLN A 268 -7.16 15.00 14.17
CA GLN A 268 -8.53 14.97 14.71
C GLN A 268 -9.58 15.09 13.60
N GLU A 269 -9.39 16.01 12.66
CA GLU A 269 -10.28 16.19 11.51
C GLU A 269 -10.39 14.90 10.69
N LEU A 270 -9.25 14.26 10.38
CA LEU A 270 -9.21 13.03 9.56
C LEU A 270 -9.82 11.84 10.29
N VAL A 271 -9.55 11.68 11.58
CA VAL A 271 -10.12 10.61 12.41
C VAL A 271 -11.64 10.77 12.52
N ALA A 272 -12.14 12.00 12.78
CA ALA A 272 -13.57 12.28 12.83
C ALA A 272 -14.27 11.93 11.50
N LYS A 273 -13.66 12.30 10.35
CA LYS A 273 -14.16 11.92 9.03
C LYS A 273 -14.20 10.40 8.83
N ARG A 274 -13.16 9.68 9.27
CA ARG A 274 -13.14 8.22 9.17
C ARG A 274 -14.23 7.56 10.02
N VAL A 275 -14.43 8.02 11.25
CA VAL A 275 -15.50 7.51 12.13
C VAL A 275 -16.86 7.71 11.46
N HIS A 276 -17.14 8.91 10.97
CA HIS A 276 -18.39 9.22 10.28
C HIS A 276 -18.62 8.33 9.04
N LEU A 277 -17.59 8.16 8.20
CA LEU A 277 -17.68 7.29 7.01
C LEU A 277 -17.88 5.82 7.38
N LYS A 278 -17.23 5.31 8.43
CA LYS A 278 -17.45 3.94 8.91
C LYS A 278 -18.89 3.73 9.39
N GLU A 279 -19.46 4.69 10.11
CA GLU A 279 -20.86 4.63 10.55
C GLU A 279 -21.83 4.64 9.37
N PHE A 280 -21.54 5.50 8.39
CA PHE A 280 -22.33 5.57 7.17
C PHE A 280 -22.33 4.25 6.39
N LEU A 281 -21.16 3.59 6.25
CA LEU A 281 -21.03 2.30 5.57
C LEU A 281 -21.79 1.18 6.25
N LYS A 282 -21.91 1.18 7.59
CA LYS A 282 -22.70 0.17 8.33
C LYS A 282 -24.17 0.15 7.95
N THR A 283 -24.69 1.25 7.43
CA THR A 283 -26.11 1.43 7.06
C THR A 283 -26.39 1.15 5.57
N ARG A 284 -25.36 0.79 4.78
CA ARG A 284 -25.47 0.63 3.32
C ARG A 284 -25.22 -0.80 2.86
N GLN A 285 -25.75 -1.13 1.66
CA GLN A 285 -25.52 -2.43 1.04
C GLN A 285 -24.13 -2.48 0.39
N PRO A 286 -23.33 -3.54 0.61
CA PRO A 286 -21.95 -3.65 0.11
C PRO A 286 -21.81 -3.58 -1.42
N ASP A 287 -22.85 -3.98 -2.17
CA ASP A 287 -22.80 -4.06 -3.64
C ASP A 287 -23.16 -2.74 -4.36
N SER A 288 -23.39 -1.66 -3.62
CA SER A 288 -23.70 -0.37 -4.22
C SER A 288 -22.43 0.38 -4.65
N SER A 289 -22.50 1.08 -5.80
CA SER A 289 -21.41 1.97 -6.26
C SER A 289 -21.05 3.03 -5.23
N LEU A 290 -22.04 3.44 -4.43
CA LEU A 290 -21.85 4.38 -3.33
C LEU A 290 -21.01 3.77 -2.21
N TYR A 291 -21.23 2.49 -1.87
CA TYR A 291 -20.43 1.77 -0.88
C TYR A 291 -18.95 1.73 -1.29
N SER A 292 -18.65 1.30 -2.52
CA SER A 292 -17.28 1.27 -3.04
C SER A 292 -16.60 2.64 -3.04
N CYS A 293 -17.37 3.70 -3.32
CA CYS A 293 -16.87 5.07 -3.25
C CYS A 293 -16.44 5.45 -1.82
N TYR A 294 -17.27 5.18 -0.82
CA TYR A 294 -16.95 5.51 0.58
C TYR A 294 -15.84 4.61 1.14
N GLU A 295 -15.76 3.37 0.70
CA GLU A 295 -14.66 2.46 1.05
C GLU A 295 -13.32 3.01 0.53
N ALA A 296 -13.25 3.42 -0.73
CA ALA A 296 -12.06 4.07 -1.31
C ALA A 296 -11.67 5.36 -0.56
N ARG A 297 -12.64 6.15 -0.11
CA ARG A 297 -12.39 7.32 0.76
C ARG A 297 -11.78 6.93 2.10
N LEU A 298 -12.32 5.90 2.75
CA LEU A 298 -11.79 5.40 4.03
C LEU A 298 -10.34 4.93 3.90
N ASP A 299 -10.03 4.21 2.83
CA ASP A 299 -8.69 3.71 2.55
C ASP A 299 -7.72 4.87 2.29
N MET A 300 -8.13 5.87 1.53
CA MET A 300 -7.31 7.06 1.30
C MET A 300 -7.04 7.83 2.58
N LEU A 301 -8.05 8.06 3.42
CA LEU A 301 -7.88 8.72 4.72
C LEU A 301 -6.95 7.93 5.66
N LYS A 302 -7.03 6.59 5.63
CA LYS A 302 -6.09 5.73 6.36
C LYS A 302 -4.66 5.90 5.87
N GLN A 303 -4.45 5.91 4.55
CA GLN A 303 -3.12 6.15 3.96
C GLN A 303 -2.57 7.52 4.35
N ILE A 304 -3.40 8.57 4.32
CA ILE A 304 -2.98 9.93 4.72
C ILE A 304 -2.54 9.94 6.19
N LEU A 305 -3.30 9.33 7.11
CA LEU A 305 -2.96 9.26 8.54
C LEU A 305 -1.63 8.55 8.78
N VAL A 306 -1.42 7.39 8.14
CA VAL A 306 -0.15 6.66 8.22
C VAL A 306 1.01 7.50 7.69
N CYS A 307 0.80 8.21 6.57
CA CYS A 307 1.83 9.07 6.00
C CYS A 307 2.12 10.31 6.83
N LEU A 308 1.14 10.90 7.53
CA LEU A 308 1.35 12.02 8.45
C LEU A 308 2.34 11.64 9.55
N TYR A 309 2.16 10.49 10.19
CA TYR A 309 3.10 9.96 11.15
C TYR A 309 4.46 9.64 10.49
N GLY A 310 4.47 8.82 9.43
CA GLY A 310 5.70 8.34 8.80
C GLY A 310 6.58 9.44 8.20
N THR A 311 5.98 10.54 7.74
CA THR A 311 6.73 11.69 7.19
C THR A 311 7.25 12.65 8.26
N SER A 312 6.78 12.56 9.50
CA SER A 312 7.26 13.43 10.59
C SER A 312 8.76 13.25 10.86
N GLY A 313 9.30 12.05 10.67
CA GLY A 313 10.74 11.76 10.76
C GLY A 313 11.51 11.84 9.43
N SER A 314 10.86 12.17 8.31
CA SER A 314 11.51 12.15 6.98
C SER A 314 12.28 13.42 6.69
N ILE A 315 13.58 13.31 6.38
CA ILE A 315 14.45 14.44 5.97
C ILE A 315 13.95 15.17 4.71
N TRP A 316 13.11 14.54 3.91
CA TRP A 316 12.51 15.12 2.72
C TRP A 316 11.29 16.01 3.02
N ASN A 317 10.77 15.95 4.25
CA ASN A 317 9.65 16.77 4.69
C ASN A 317 10.16 18.11 5.22
N ARG A 318 9.56 19.22 4.75
CA ARG A 318 9.83 20.59 5.24
C ARG A 318 9.63 20.71 6.75
N TYR A 319 8.65 19.99 7.26
CA TYR A 319 8.20 20.00 8.65
C TYR A 319 8.68 18.78 9.43
N SER A 320 9.78 18.15 8.98
CA SER A 320 10.33 17.00 9.71
C SER A 320 10.89 17.42 11.07
N ASN A 321 10.61 16.60 12.06
CA ASN A 321 11.21 16.69 13.38
C ASN A 321 11.41 15.27 13.92
N VAL A 322 12.65 14.79 13.91
CA VAL A 322 12.99 13.44 14.34
C VAL A 322 12.58 13.20 15.79
N LYS A 323 12.68 14.20 16.66
CA LYS A 323 12.26 14.09 18.07
C LYS A 323 10.76 13.85 18.21
N VAL A 324 9.93 14.46 17.33
CA VAL A 324 8.48 14.18 17.26
C VAL A 324 8.23 12.71 16.89
N PHE A 325 8.90 12.21 15.87
CA PHE A 325 8.79 10.83 15.42
C PHE A 325 9.19 9.83 16.53
N GLU A 326 10.33 10.10 17.19
CA GLU A 326 10.82 9.28 18.29
C GLU A 326 9.90 9.28 19.51
N GLU A 327 9.32 10.43 19.88
CA GLU A 327 8.38 10.52 21.01
C GLU A 327 7.09 9.76 20.74
N ILE A 328 6.55 9.84 19.52
CA ILE A 328 5.37 9.05 19.12
C ILE A 328 5.67 7.55 19.28
N ASN A 329 6.81 7.09 18.76
CA ASN A 329 7.22 5.68 18.90
C ASN A 329 7.46 5.26 20.36
N LYS A 330 8.05 6.13 21.17
CA LYS A 330 8.28 5.89 22.60
C LYS A 330 6.95 5.70 23.33
N LEU A 331 5.99 6.57 23.09
CA LEU A 331 4.66 6.47 23.70
C LEU A 331 3.92 5.21 23.26
N ALA A 332 3.98 4.86 21.97
CA ALA A 332 3.41 3.61 21.47
C ALA A 332 4.03 2.38 22.16
N ARG A 333 5.36 2.34 22.33
CA ARG A 333 6.03 1.28 23.10
C ARG A 333 5.58 1.22 24.56
N GLN A 334 5.41 2.37 25.21
CA GLN A 334 4.92 2.42 26.59
C GLN A 334 3.50 1.88 26.72
N ILE A 335 2.61 2.22 25.77
CA ILE A 335 1.24 1.72 25.71
C ILE A 335 1.23 0.20 25.52
N LEU A 336 2.07 -0.33 24.62
CA LEU A 336 2.17 -1.77 24.40
C LEU A 336 2.68 -2.51 25.65
N LEU A 337 3.66 -1.97 26.37
CA LEU A 337 4.15 -2.55 27.63
C LEU A 337 3.08 -2.49 28.71
N GLN A 338 2.38 -1.38 28.86
CA GLN A 338 1.24 -1.25 29.78
C GLN A 338 0.15 -2.27 29.43
N THR A 339 -0.18 -2.43 28.16
CA THR A 339 -1.14 -3.44 27.67
C THR A 339 -0.71 -4.84 28.07
N LYS A 340 0.57 -5.20 27.86
CA LYS A 340 1.12 -6.48 28.30
C LYS A 340 0.92 -6.73 29.78
N ASP A 341 1.24 -5.76 30.63
CA ASP A 341 1.10 -5.88 32.08
C ASP A 341 -0.37 -6.09 32.52
N ILE A 342 -1.30 -5.35 31.90
CA ILE A 342 -2.73 -5.46 32.19
C ILE A 342 -3.25 -6.84 31.79
N VAL A 343 -2.98 -7.31 30.58
CA VAL A 343 -3.50 -8.59 30.10
C VAL A 343 -2.92 -9.77 30.87
N GLN A 344 -1.65 -9.71 31.26
CA GLN A 344 -1.01 -10.74 32.09
C GLN A 344 -1.61 -10.80 33.50
N LYS A 345 -1.86 -9.66 34.13
CA LYS A 345 -2.54 -9.58 35.46
C LYS A 345 -3.96 -10.14 35.38
N ALA A 346 -4.65 -9.99 34.26
CA ALA A 346 -5.99 -10.54 34.02
C ALA A 346 -5.98 -12.05 33.65
N GLY A 347 -4.79 -12.68 33.64
CA GLY A 347 -4.62 -14.09 33.35
C GLY A 347 -4.70 -14.45 31.86
N PHE A 348 -4.48 -13.50 30.98
CA PHE A 348 -4.31 -13.75 29.56
C PHE A 348 -2.83 -13.91 29.22
N GLU A 349 -2.53 -14.79 28.30
CA GLU A 349 -1.23 -14.94 27.70
C GLU A 349 -1.13 -14.06 26.45
N LEU A 350 -0.11 -13.22 26.38
CA LEU A 350 0.22 -12.44 25.18
C LEU A 350 1.19 -13.26 24.33
N ILE A 351 0.68 -13.86 23.25
CA ILE A 351 1.47 -14.76 22.40
C ILE A 351 2.19 -14.05 21.24
N TYR A 352 1.73 -12.87 20.87
CA TYR A 352 2.35 -12.03 19.84
C TYR A 352 1.83 -10.59 19.96
N ALA A 353 2.66 -9.62 19.59
CA ALA A 353 2.18 -8.26 19.35
C ALA A 353 2.98 -7.61 18.19
N ASP A 354 2.27 -6.91 17.33
CA ASP A 354 2.82 -6.22 16.17
C ASP A 354 2.37 -4.77 16.17
N THR A 355 3.15 -3.92 16.84
CA THR A 355 2.94 -2.48 16.95
C THR A 355 1.60 -2.12 17.60
N ASP A 356 0.51 -2.19 16.88
CA ASP A 356 -0.86 -1.78 17.22
C ASP A 356 -1.83 -2.95 17.48
N ALA A 357 -1.41 -4.20 17.19
CA ALA A 357 -2.22 -5.38 17.38
C ALA A 357 -1.63 -6.32 18.44
N VAL A 358 -2.46 -6.81 19.36
CA VAL A 358 -2.08 -7.77 20.39
C VAL A 358 -2.87 -9.06 20.24
N PHE A 359 -2.17 -10.20 20.31
CA PHE A 359 -2.71 -11.55 20.16
C PHE A 359 -2.78 -12.20 21.55
N LEU A 360 -3.98 -12.39 22.03
CA LEU A 360 -4.25 -12.86 23.40
C LEU A 360 -4.83 -14.26 23.39
N LYS A 361 -4.35 -15.09 24.31
CA LYS A 361 -4.85 -16.43 24.53
C LYS A 361 -5.21 -16.61 26.01
N LYS A 362 -6.32 -17.30 26.26
CA LYS A 362 -6.69 -17.74 27.62
C LYS A 362 -7.50 -19.02 27.52
N THR A 363 -7.15 -20.01 28.33
CA THR A 363 -7.85 -21.29 28.35
C THR A 363 -9.32 -21.09 28.74
N ASN A 364 -10.22 -21.69 27.96
CA ASN A 364 -11.68 -21.62 28.15
C ASN A 364 -12.28 -20.20 28.11
N ALA A 365 -11.56 -19.18 27.62
CA ALA A 365 -12.11 -17.85 27.46
C ALA A 365 -13.18 -17.85 26.35
N THR A 366 -14.24 -17.12 26.60
CA THR A 366 -15.28 -16.83 25.63
C THR A 366 -14.99 -15.51 24.89
N ARG A 367 -15.70 -15.24 23.80
CA ARG A 367 -15.62 -13.95 23.12
C ARG A 367 -15.88 -12.78 24.08
N LYS A 368 -16.81 -12.96 25.02
CA LYS A 368 -17.15 -11.95 26.03
C LYS A 368 -15.97 -11.63 26.97
N ASP A 369 -15.20 -12.63 27.36
CA ASP A 369 -14.01 -12.40 28.19
C ASP A 369 -12.97 -11.54 27.46
N TYR A 370 -12.81 -11.74 26.13
CA TYR A 370 -11.94 -10.91 25.30
C TYR A 370 -12.49 -9.48 25.12
N GLU A 371 -13.80 -9.32 25.00
CA GLU A 371 -14.44 -8.00 24.96
C GLU A 371 -14.32 -7.26 26.29
N GLU A 372 -14.38 -7.95 27.41
CA GLU A 372 -14.20 -7.38 28.75
C GLU A 372 -12.78 -6.87 28.96
N ILE A 373 -11.75 -7.68 28.62
CA ILE A 373 -10.35 -7.22 28.71
C ILE A 373 -10.06 -6.08 27.73
N MET A 374 -10.61 -6.11 26.53
CA MET A 374 -10.52 -4.99 25.58
C MET A 374 -11.09 -3.70 26.18
N ASN A 375 -12.28 -3.75 26.79
CA ASN A 375 -12.90 -2.60 27.44
C ASN A 375 -12.07 -2.09 28.62
N GLN A 376 -11.40 -2.99 29.36
CA GLN A 376 -10.46 -2.61 30.42
C GLN A 376 -9.26 -1.87 29.80
N LEU A 377 -8.64 -2.42 28.75
CA LEU A 377 -7.52 -1.78 28.05
C LEU A 377 -7.89 -0.38 27.53
N VAL A 378 -9.08 -0.23 26.95
CA VAL A 378 -9.59 1.09 26.50
C VAL A 378 -9.68 2.09 27.67
N ARG A 379 -10.16 1.67 28.83
CA ARG A 379 -10.23 2.54 30.02
C ARG A 379 -8.84 2.91 30.54
N ASP A 380 -7.93 1.94 30.63
CA ASP A 380 -6.64 2.11 31.29
C ASP A 380 -5.61 2.81 30.38
N THR A 381 -5.62 2.52 29.06
CA THR A 381 -4.75 3.20 28.08
C THR A 381 -5.36 4.48 27.54
N GLY A 382 -6.69 4.60 27.53
CA GLY A 382 -7.46 5.68 26.93
C GLY A 382 -7.46 5.66 25.40
N LEU A 383 -6.99 4.59 24.77
CA LEU A 383 -7.02 4.39 23.31
C LEU A 383 -8.15 3.41 22.96
N GLN A 384 -8.86 3.74 21.87
CA GLN A 384 -9.91 2.86 21.36
C GLN A 384 -9.32 1.60 20.74
N MET A 385 -9.94 0.46 21.03
CA MET A 385 -9.57 -0.83 20.46
C MET A 385 -10.77 -1.52 19.83
N THR A 386 -10.49 -2.44 18.93
CA THR A 386 -11.49 -3.37 18.37
C THR A 386 -11.00 -4.80 18.47
N LEU A 387 -11.91 -5.72 18.70
CA LEU A 387 -11.67 -7.15 18.53
C LEU A 387 -11.75 -7.45 17.04
N GLU A 388 -10.60 -7.44 16.35
CA GLU A 388 -10.51 -7.60 14.91
C GLU A 388 -10.82 -9.03 14.48
N PHE A 389 -10.19 -10.02 15.15
CA PHE A 389 -10.40 -11.43 14.87
C PHE A 389 -10.51 -12.25 16.15
N HIS A 390 -11.33 -13.30 16.12
CA HIS A 390 -11.38 -14.34 17.12
C HIS A 390 -11.12 -15.69 16.44
N TYR A 391 -9.88 -16.15 16.56
CA TYR A 391 -9.41 -17.38 15.93
C TYR A 391 -9.79 -18.62 16.75
N LYS A 392 -10.39 -19.60 16.08
CA LYS A 392 -10.49 -20.98 16.57
C LYS A 392 -9.10 -21.63 16.61
N PHE A 393 -8.37 -21.47 15.48
CA PHE A 393 -6.98 -21.94 15.31
C PHE A 393 -6.15 -20.82 14.71
N LEU A 394 -4.97 -20.58 15.29
CA LEU A 394 -3.97 -19.64 14.79
C LEU A 394 -2.61 -20.33 14.79
N VAL A 395 -1.87 -20.21 13.69
CA VAL A 395 -0.50 -20.71 13.56
C VAL A 395 0.44 -19.53 13.34
N LEU A 396 1.41 -19.39 14.24
CA LEU A 396 2.50 -18.43 14.15
C LEU A 396 3.76 -19.15 13.62
N LEU A 397 4.40 -18.54 12.60
CA LEU A 397 5.46 -19.17 11.82
C LEU A 397 6.85 -18.69 12.24
N TYR A 398 7.88 -19.44 11.88
CA TYR A 398 9.28 -19.04 11.95
C TYR A 398 9.81 -18.60 10.57
N VAL A 399 10.99 -17.98 10.57
CA VAL A 399 11.67 -17.58 9.32
C VAL A 399 12.14 -18.85 8.59
N GLU A 400 11.83 -18.97 7.30
CA GLU A 400 12.18 -20.14 6.49
C GLU A 400 13.70 -20.45 6.49
N ALA A 401 14.54 -19.44 6.66
CA ALA A 401 16.00 -19.59 6.68
C ALA A 401 16.54 -20.09 8.03
N ASP A 402 15.82 -19.91 9.13
CA ASP A 402 16.24 -20.31 10.48
C ASP A 402 15.02 -20.63 11.36
N GLU A 403 14.83 -21.90 11.66
CA GLU A 403 13.72 -22.41 12.49
C GLU A 403 13.75 -21.91 13.94
N LYS A 404 14.82 -21.24 14.37
CA LYS A 404 14.93 -20.61 15.67
C LYS A 404 14.52 -19.14 15.68
N MET A 405 14.28 -18.57 14.50
CA MET A 405 13.99 -17.16 14.32
C MET A 405 12.51 -16.97 13.99
N GLU A 406 11.80 -16.25 14.84
CA GLU A 406 10.38 -15.97 14.68
C GLU A 406 10.12 -15.06 13.47
N ALA A 407 9.12 -15.39 12.66
CA ALA A 407 8.72 -14.59 11.52
C ALA A 407 7.62 -13.58 11.91
N SER A 408 7.99 -12.33 12.13
CA SER A 408 7.01 -11.26 12.31
C SER A 408 6.10 -11.13 11.07
N LYS A 409 4.80 -10.91 11.29
CA LYS A 409 3.79 -10.73 10.23
C LYS A 409 3.58 -11.96 9.32
N HIS A 410 4.00 -13.16 9.75
CA HIS A 410 3.80 -14.41 9.04
C HIS A 410 2.97 -15.36 9.89
N TYR A 411 1.68 -15.45 9.58
CA TYR A 411 0.75 -16.31 10.29
C TYR A 411 -0.47 -16.64 9.43
N PHE A 412 -1.20 -17.66 9.84
CA PHE A 412 -2.50 -18.00 9.28
C PHE A 412 -3.41 -18.60 10.35
N GLY A 413 -4.70 -18.49 10.17
CA GLY A 413 -5.66 -19.01 11.13
C GLY A 413 -7.07 -19.10 10.59
N LEU A 414 -7.89 -19.90 11.26
CA LEU A 414 -9.33 -20.03 11.02
C LEU A 414 -10.08 -19.36 12.18
N THR A 415 -10.94 -18.41 11.87
CA THR A 415 -11.80 -17.76 12.87
C THR A 415 -12.99 -18.65 13.26
N TYR A 416 -13.67 -18.32 14.38
CA TYR A 416 -14.93 -18.96 14.73
C TYR A 416 -16.06 -18.72 13.72
N ASP A 417 -15.94 -17.65 12.91
CA ASP A 417 -16.85 -17.34 11.80
C ASP A 417 -16.46 -18.06 10.50
N ASN A 418 -15.58 -19.07 10.58
CA ASN A 418 -15.08 -19.87 9.45
C ASN A 418 -14.33 -19.05 8.36
N GLN A 419 -13.75 -17.92 8.69
CA GLN A 419 -12.92 -17.15 7.77
C GLN A 419 -11.46 -17.60 7.89
N LEU A 420 -10.85 -17.96 6.76
CA LEU A 420 -9.43 -18.25 6.67
C LEU A 420 -8.65 -16.95 6.48
N ILE A 421 -7.90 -16.53 7.50
CA ILE A 421 -7.05 -15.34 7.48
C ILE A 421 -5.60 -15.77 7.29
N THR A 422 -4.89 -15.11 6.38
CA THR A 422 -3.48 -15.40 6.10
C THR A 422 -2.68 -14.11 6.03
N ARG A 423 -1.43 -14.11 6.51
CA ARG A 423 -0.47 -13.01 6.41
C ARG A 423 0.90 -13.58 6.05
N GLY A 424 1.60 -12.92 5.11
CA GLY A 424 2.94 -13.32 4.70
C GLY A 424 3.02 -14.65 3.92
N THR A 425 1.91 -15.18 3.44
CA THR A 425 1.82 -16.46 2.72
C THR A 425 1.56 -16.27 1.22
N GLU A 426 1.72 -17.33 0.42
CA GLU A 426 1.56 -17.30 -1.04
C GLU A 426 0.14 -16.90 -1.48
N THR A 427 -0.89 -17.18 -0.66
CA THR A 427 -2.27 -16.79 -0.93
C THR A 427 -2.45 -15.29 -1.15
N ARG A 428 -1.59 -14.46 -0.55
CA ARG A 428 -1.64 -12.99 -0.59
C ARG A 428 -0.66 -12.36 -1.58
N ARG A 429 0.31 -13.12 -2.10
CA ARG A 429 1.33 -12.59 -3.01
C ARG A 429 0.75 -12.28 -4.38
N HIS A 430 0.98 -11.09 -4.91
CA HIS A 430 0.53 -10.70 -6.25
C HIS A 430 1.26 -11.46 -7.36
N ASP A 431 2.52 -11.84 -7.12
CA ASP A 431 3.39 -12.50 -8.08
C ASP A 431 3.30 -14.05 -8.06
N SER A 432 2.48 -14.65 -7.19
CA SER A 432 2.27 -16.08 -7.15
C SER A 432 1.18 -16.54 -8.15
N PRO A 433 1.37 -17.67 -8.87
CA PRO A 433 0.37 -18.22 -9.77
C PRO A 433 -0.95 -18.56 -9.08
N LYS A 434 -2.06 -18.41 -9.80
CA LYS A 434 -3.40 -18.71 -9.30
C LYS A 434 -3.51 -20.15 -8.77
N PHE A 435 -2.91 -21.13 -9.47
CA PHE A 435 -2.89 -22.51 -9.03
C PHE A 435 -2.24 -22.66 -7.64
N ILE A 436 -1.08 -22.03 -7.41
CA ILE A 436 -0.36 -22.09 -6.13
C ILE A 436 -1.15 -21.41 -5.01
N LYS A 437 -1.78 -20.26 -5.30
CA LYS A 437 -2.66 -19.58 -4.32
C LYS A 437 -3.84 -20.45 -3.89
N LEU A 438 -4.53 -21.04 -4.87
CA LEU A 438 -5.68 -21.93 -4.61
C LEU A 438 -5.23 -23.22 -3.91
N PHE A 439 -4.09 -23.76 -4.30
CA PHE A 439 -3.49 -24.91 -3.62
C PHE A 439 -3.26 -24.63 -2.14
N GLN A 440 -2.56 -23.54 -1.81
CA GLN A 440 -2.26 -23.21 -0.41
C GLN A 440 -3.53 -22.88 0.39
N ALA A 441 -4.49 -22.15 -0.18
CA ALA A 441 -5.77 -21.86 0.48
C ALA A 441 -6.57 -23.14 0.78
N THR A 442 -6.63 -24.09 -0.18
CA THR A 442 -7.31 -25.37 0.00
C THR A 442 -6.57 -26.27 1.01
N LEU A 443 -5.24 -26.27 0.97
CA LEU A 443 -4.39 -26.96 1.93
C LEU A 443 -4.71 -26.55 3.36
N LEU A 444 -4.75 -25.24 3.62
CA LEU A 444 -5.08 -24.68 4.94
C LEU A 444 -6.53 -24.99 5.35
N SER A 445 -7.47 -24.96 4.41
CA SER A 445 -8.86 -25.35 4.68
C SER A 445 -8.96 -26.82 5.11
N LYS A 446 -8.18 -27.71 4.50
CA LYS A 446 -8.14 -29.12 4.88
C LYS A 446 -7.46 -29.35 6.23
N LEU A 447 -6.41 -28.58 6.52
CA LEU A 447 -5.72 -28.60 7.81
C LEU A 447 -6.67 -28.25 8.96
N PHE A 448 -7.48 -27.21 8.78
CA PHE A 448 -8.35 -26.69 9.83
C PHE A 448 -9.78 -27.25 9.84
N ASN A 449 -10.10 -28.19 8.96
CA ASN A 449 -11.41 -28.89 9.01
C ASN A 449 -11.45 -29.91 10.18
N CYS A 450 -11.32 -29.39 11.38
CA CYS A 450 -11.13 -30.13 12.63
C CYS A 450 -11.88 -29.43 13.77
N ASN A 451 -12.15 -30.16 14.87
CA ASN A 451 -12.86 -29.64 16.02
C ASN A 451 -11.94 -29.00 17.05
N ASN A 452 -10.74 -29.54 17.23
CA ASN A 452 -9.75 -29.13 18.23
C ASN A 452 -8.31 -29.20 17.67
N SER A 453 -7.35 -28.70 18.42
CA SER A 453 -5.94 -28.63 18.03
C SER A 453 -5.30 -30.03 17.87
N GLU A 454 -5.71 -31.03 18.64
CA GLU A 454 -5.21 -32.40 18.52
C GLU A 454 -5.63 -33.01 17.16
N GLU A 455 -6.87 -32.79 16.74
CA GLU A 455 -7.33 -33.20 15.41
C GLU A 455 -6.60 -32.45 14.29
N VAL A 456 -6.22 -31.17 14.47
CA VAL A 456 -5.40 -30.43 13.49
C VAL A 456 -4.05 -31.11 13.30
N LEU A 457 -3.39 -31.49 14.42
CA LEU A 457 -2.08 -32.14 14.40
C LEU A 457 -2.10 -33.59 13.85
N THR A 458 -3.24 -34.23 13.85
CA THR A 458 -3.39 -35.65 13.41
C THR A 458 -4.17 -35.74 12.09
N THR A 459 -5.48 -35.61 12.15
CA THR A 459 -6.38 -35.80 11.00
C THR A 459 -6.21 -34.67 9.98
N GLY A 460 -6.14 -33.41 10.43
CA GLY A 460 -5.96 -32.25 9.57
C GLY A 460 -4.64 -32.28 8.82
N TYR A 461 -3.54 -32.59 9.53
CA TYR A 461 -2.22 -32.75 8.93
C TYR A 461 -2.18 -33.91 7.92
N ARG A 462 -2.77 -35.05 8.24
CA ARG A 462 -2.88 -36.21 7.32
C ARG A 462 -3.65 -35.83 6.04
N ASN A 463 -4.79 -35.13 6.19
CA ASN A 463 -5.61 -34.67 5.04
C ASN A 463 -4.82 -33.70 4.16
N SER A 464 -3.98 -32.86 4.76
CA SER A 464 -3.08 -31.95 4.06
C SER A 464 -2.06 -32.69 3.23
N LEU A 465 -1.41 -33.75 3.77
CA LEU A 465 -0.46 -34.60 3.04
C LEU A 465 -1.13 -35.30 1.85
N LEU A 466 -2.34 -35.83 2.03
CA LEU A 466 -3.11 -36.44 0.95
C LEU A 466 -3.41 -35.46 -0.17
N TYR A 467 -3.74 -34.21 0.20
CA TYR A 467 -4.02 -33.17 -0.78
C TYR A 467 -2.76 -32.69 -1.53
N ILE A 468 -1.60 -32.63 -0.87
CA ILE A 468 -0.30 -32.40 -1.52
C ILE A 468 -0.04 -33.46 -2.58
N THR A 469 -0.23 -34.76 -2.24
CA THR A 469 -0.08 -35.88 -3.18
C THR A 469 -0.99 -35.72 -4.40
N GLN A 470 -2.26 -35.42 -4.18
CA GLN A 470 -3.22 -35.23 -5.27
C GLN A 470 -2.83 -34.05 -6.18
N SER A 471 -2.40 -32.93 -5.60
CA SER A 471 -1.99 -31.73 -6.33
C SER A 471 -0.71 -31.94 -7.12
N THR A 472 0.26 -32.67 -6.54
CA THR A 472 1.49 -33.10 -7.21
C THR A 472 1.18 -33.96 -8.43
N ASN A 473 0.32 -34.96 -8.29
CA ASN A 473 -0.07 -35.85 -9.39
C ASN A 473 -0.77 -35.06 -10.51
N LYS A 474 -1.71 -34.16 -10.16
CA LYS A 474 -2.40 -33.29 -11.11
C LYS A 474 -1.43 -32.43 -11.91
N LEU A 475 -0.43 -31.86 -11.24
CA LEU A 475 0.60 -31.02 -11.87
C LEU A 475 1.50 -31.85 -12.80
N MET A 476 1.97 -33.00 -12.31
CA MET A 476 2.89 -33.90 -13.06
C MET A 476 2.20 -34.57 -14.26
N ASN A 477 0.89 -34.82 -14.20
CA ASN A 477 0.11 -35.36 -15.31
C ASN A 477 -0.20 -34.28 -16.40
N GLY A 478 0.09 -32.99 -16.14
CA GLY A 478 -0.23 -31.91 -17.09
C GLY A 478 -1.71 -31.50 -17.08
N GLU A 479 -2.43 -31.78 -15.99
CA GLU A 479 -3.88 -31.52 -15.87
C GLU A 479 -4.18 -30.07 -15.41
N VAL A 480 -3.13 -29.29 -15.07
CA VAL A 480 -3.29 -27.89 -14.65
C VAL A 480 -3.38 -26.99 -15.88
N GLN A 481 -4.36 -26.10 -15.89
CA GLN A 481 -4.51 -25.14 -16.98
C GLN A 481 -3.32 -24.15 -16.96
N ILE A 482 -2.71 -23.91 -18.12
CA ILE A 482 -1.54 -23.01 -18.23
C ILE A 482 -1.86 -21.58 -17.79
N THR A 483 -3.10 -21.13 -17.94
CA THR A 483 -3.59 -19.84 -17.47
C THR A 483 -3.56 -19.69 -15.94
N ASP A 484 -3.68 -20.80 -15.21
CA ASP A 484 -3.60 -20.80 -13.75
C ASP A 484 -2.14 -20.84 -13.24
N LEU A 485 -1.18 -21.01 -14.15
CA LEU A 485 0.26 -21.04 -13.88
C LEU A 485 0.96 -19.71 -14.21
N VAL A 486 0.24 -18.72 -14.70
CA VAL A 486 0.78 -17.41 -15.06
C VAL A 486 1.29 -16.66 -13.83
N ILE A 487 2.52 -16.19 -13.94
CA ILE A 487 3.18 -15.32 -12.96
C ILE A 487 3.12 -13.88 -13.47
N SER A 488 2.76 -12.94 -12.60
CA SER A 488 2.70 -11.51 -12.91
C SER A 488 3.74 -10.74 -12.12
N LYS A 489 4.57 -9.92 -12.79
CA LYS A 489 5.58 -9.11 -12.11
C LYS A 489 5.81 -7.78 -12.81
N VAL A 490 5.82 -6.70 -12.02
CA VAL A 490 6.00 -5.34 -12.54
C VAL A 490 7.47 -5.04 -12.83
N LEU A 491 7.77 -4.45 -13.98
CA LEU A 491 9.08 -3.88 -14.30
C LEU A 491 9.32 -2.62 -13.44
N ARG A 492 10.22 -2.69 -12.49
CA ARG A 492 10.52 -1.57 -11.58
C ARG A 492 11.43 -0.51 -12.20
N GLN A 493 12.11 -0.84 -13.29
CA GLN A 493 12.99 0.04 -14.04
C GLN A 493 13.03 -0.38 -15.52
N ASN A 494 13.58 0.47 -16.37
CA ASN A 494 13.74 0.14 -17.81
C ASN A 494 14.65 -1.07 -17.97
N ILE A 495 14.41 -1.86 -19.02
CA ILE A 495 15.09 -3.15 -19.25
C ILE A 495 16.62 -2.99 -19.26
N GLU A 496 17.15 -1.92 -19.87
CA GLU A 496 18.59 -1.67 -20.00
C GLU A 496 19.28 -1.37 -18.64
N LYS A 497 18.51 -1.03 -17.61
CA LYS A 497 19.02 -0.73 -16.27
C LYS A 497 19.11 -1.95 -15.36
N TYR A 498 18.57 -3.09 -15.80
CA TYR A 498 18.69 -4.32 -15.03
C TYR A 498 20.09 -4.92 -15.18
N ARG A 499 20.76 -5.13 -14.05
CA ARG A 499 22.08 -5.78 -14.00
C ARG A 499 22.01 -7.30 -14.15
N SER A 500 20.85 -7.90 -13.87
CA SER A 500 20.61 -9.34 -13.92
C SER A 500 19.38 -9.65 -14.77
N LEU A 501 19.42 -10.72 -15.53
CA LEU A 501 18.32 -11.18 -16.36
C LEU A 501 17.33 -12.00 -15.53
N PHE A 502 16.41 -11.29 -14.84
CA PHE A 502 15.31 -11.93 -14.11
C PHE A 502 14.25 -12.50 -15.09
N PRO A 503 13.44 -13.50 -14.68
CA PRO A 503 12.42 -14.11 -15.56
C PRO A 503 11.45 -13.10 -16.19
N HIS A 504 10.96 -12.11 -15.43
CA HIS A 504 10.09 -11.07 -15.96
C HIS A 504 10.81 -10.12 -16.94
N VAL A 505 12.12 -9.89 -16.74
CA VAL A 505 12.93 -9.10 -17.69
C VAL A 505 13.14 -9.89 -18.97
N ALA A 506 13.43 -11.18 -18.88
CA ALA A 506 13.53 -12.06 -20.04
C ALA A 506 12.21 -12.12 -20.84
N ALA A 507 11.07 -12.18 -20.12
CA ALA A 507 9.76 -12.12 -20.75
C ALA A 507 9.50 -10.78 -21.46
N ALA A 508 9.89 -9.67 -20.86
CA ALA A 508 9.77 -8.34 -21.45
C ALA A 508 10.65 -8.23 -22.73
N ILE A 509 11.89 -8.72 -22.69
CA ILE A 509 12.76 -8.76 -23.89
C ILE A 509 12.11 -9.58 -25.02
N ARG A 510 11.54 -10.75 -24.72
CA ARG A 510 10.85 -11.57 -25.72
C ARG A 510 9.61 -10.89 -26.29
N LEU A 511 8.86 -10.14 -25.47
CA LEU A 511 7.74 -9.32 -25.93
C LEU A 511 8.23 -8.23 -26.89
N ASN A 512 9.31 -7.52 -26.55
CA ASN A 512 9.89 -6.50 -27.40
C ASN A 512 10.36 -7.05 -28.76
N ILE A 513 11.00 -8.22 -28.77
CA ILE A 513 11.40 -8.92 -30.00
C ILE A 513 10.17 -9.27 -30.85
N SER A 514 9.03 -9.60 -30.23
CA SER A 514 7.79 -9.90 -30.93
C SER A 514 7.00 -8.66 -31.38
N GLY A 515 7.52 -7.46 -31.15
CA GLY A 515 6.89 -6.19 -31.51
C GLY A 515 5.96 -5.60 -30.44
N VAL A 516 5.88 -6.23 -29.24
CA VAL A 516 5.15 -5.69 -28.09
C VAL A 516 6.13 -4.97 -27.20
N ILE A 517 6.20 -3.66 -27.32
CA ILE A 517 7.13 -2.83 -26.53
C ILE A 517 6.71 -2.82 -25.05
N THR A 518 7.69 -2.96 -24.16
CA THR A 518 7.47 -2.96 -22.70
C THR A 518 8.38 -1.96 -22.00
N ASP A 519 7.90 -1.32 -20.91
CA ASP A 519 8.64 -0.29 -20.18
C ASP A 519 8.49 -0.41 -18.65
N ARG A 520 9.17 0.49 -17.95
CA ARG A 520 9.05 0.62 -16.50
C ARG A 520 7.60 0.85 -16.10
N GLY A 521 7.12 0.03 -15.18
CA GLY A 521 5.75 0.07 -14.65
C GLY A 521 4.83 -0.97 -15.28
N ASP A 522 5.23 -1.60 -16.39
CA ASP A 522 4.41 -2.63 -17.03
C ASP A 522 4.38 -3.92 -16.21
N ASN A 523 3.19 -4.52 -16.15
CA ASN A 523 2.99 -5.81 -15.51
C ASN A 523 3.24 -6.94 -16.50
N ILE A 524 4.39 -7.60 -16.36
CA ILE A 524 4.84 -8.65 -17.24
C ILE A 524 4.30 -10.00 -16.76
N GLN A 525 3.53 -10.64 -17.63
CA GLN A 525 2.94 -11.96 -17.40
C GLN A 525 3.70 -13.04 -18.18
N TYR A 526 4.09 -14.10 -17.50
CA TYR A 526 4.86 -15.19 -18.08
C TYR A 526 4.60 -16.52 -17.39
N VAL A 527 5.01 -17.61 -18.06
CA VAL A 527 4.97 -19.00 -17.57
C VAL A 527 6.37 -19.61 -17.70
N TYR A 528 6.79 -20.42 -16.77
CA TYR A 528 7.97 -21.26 -16.95
C TYR A 528 7.64 -22.41 -17.91
N THR A 529 8.45 -22.54 -18.95
CA THR A 529 8.30 -23.59 -19.96
C THR A 529 9.47 -24.59 -19.96
N ASP A 530 10.68 -24.14 -19.63
CA ASP A 530 11.88 -24.99 -19.49
C ASP A 530 12.93 -24.29 -18.62
N SER A 531 12.82 -24.41 -17.30
CA SER A 531 13.74 -23.76 -16.35
C SER A 531 15.17 -24.27 -16.43
N ASN A 532 15.40 -25.45 -17.02
CA ASN A 532 16.72 -26.05 -17.19
C ASN A 532 17.41 -25.62 -18.51
N HIS A 533 16.72 -24.89 -19.38
CA HIS A 533 17.29 -24.42 -20.65
C HIS A 533 18.53 -23.54 -20.42
N THR A 534 19.58 -23.73 -21.24
CA THR A 534 20.83 -22.93 -21.13
C THR A 534 20.62 -21.45 -21.45
N ASN A 535 19.77 -21.14 -22.44
CA ASN A 535 19.40 -19.77 -22.74
C ASN A 535 18.31 -19.26 -21.81
N LEU A 536 18.61 -18.24 -21.01
CA LEU A 536 17.70 -17.66 -20.02
C LEU A 536 16.40 -17.11 -20.65
N LEU A 537 16.45 -16.62 -21.92
CA LEU A 537 15.27 -16.15 -22.62
C LEU A 537 14.28 -17.28 -22.97
N GLN A 538 14.74 -18.51 -23.06
CA GLN A 538 13.90 -19.67 -23.40
C GLN A 538 13.37 -20.41 -22.17
N LYS A 539 13.84 -20.08 -20.98
CA LYS A 539 13.32 -20.66 -19.71
C LYS A 539 11.87 -20.32 -19.45
N ILE A 540 11.40 -19.22 -20.01
CA ILE A 540 10.06 -18.68 -19.78
C ILE A 540 9.39 -18.33 -21.12
N THR A 541 8.07 -18.32 -21.13
CA THR A 541 7.28 -17.82 -22.25
C THR A 541 6.32 -16.74 -21.78
N PRO A 542 6.36 -15.52 -22.39
CA PRO A 542 5.37 -14.49 -22.10
C PRO A 542 3.95 -14.99 -22.30
N ALA A 543 3.02 -14.65 -21.43
CA ALA A 543 1.65 -15.16 -21.48
C ALA A 543 0.95 -14.87 -22.82
N ARG A 544 1.27 -13.74 -23.45
CA ARG A 544 0.75 -13.35 -24.78
C ARG A 544 1.30 -14.20 -25.95
N LEU A 545 2.41 -14.91 -25.76
CA LEU A 545 3.09 -15.71 -26.79
C LEU A 545 2.91 -17.23 -26.58
N ILE A 546 2.08 -17.62 -25.63
CA ILE A 546 1.80 -19.04 -25.36
C ILE A 546 0.95 -19.61 -26.52
N SER A 547 1.48 -20.63 -27.18
CA SER A 547 0.79 -21.35 -28.27
C SER A 547 0.41 -22.80 -27.91
N GLY A 548 0.93 -23.34 -26.79
CA GLY A 548 0.76 -24.72 -26.35
C GLY A 548 0.21 -24.84 -24.93
N LYS A 549 0.12 -26.07 -24.43
CA LYS A 549 -0.31 -26.39 -23.06
C LYS A 549 0.87 -26.85 -22.19
N GLU A 550 2.07 -26.89 -22.71
CA GLU A 550 3.24 -27.38 -22.02
C GLU A 550 3.83 -26.34 -21.07
N TYR A 551 4.13 -26.77 -19.87
CA TYR A 551 4.76 -25.97 -18.83
C TYR A 551 5.84 -26.78 -18.12
N ASP A 552 6.78 -26.12 -17.46
CA ASP A 552 7.83 -26.75 -16.67
C ASP A 552 7.27 -27.34 -15.36
N LYS A 553 7.00 -28.64 -15.41
CA LYS A 553 6.39 -29.38 -14.30
C LYS A 553 7.27 -29.35 -13.05
N GLU A 554 8.59 -29.49 -13.21
CA GLU A 554 9.53 -29.50 -12.08
C GLU A 554 9.55 -28.15 -11.38
N ARG A 555 9.59 -27.06 -12.13
CA ARG A 555 9.62 -25.72 -11.57
C ARG A 555 8.34 -25.39 -10.80
N TYR A 556 7.17 -25.74 -11.33
CA TYR A 556 5.91 -25.53 -10.62
C TYR A 556 5.74 -26.49 -9.44
N LEU A 557 6.32 -27.68 -9.50
CA LEU A 557 6.37 -28.59 -8.37
C LEU A 557 7.24 -28.04 -7.22
N GLU A 558 8.40 -27.43 -7.53
CA GLU A 558 9.19 -26.69 -6.54
C GLU A 558 8.35 -25.59 -5.86
N MET A 559 7.64 -24.78 -6.65
CA MET A 559 6.76 -23.73 -6.10
C MET A 559 5.61 -24.29 -5.24
N LEU A 560 5.06 -25.44 -5.60
CA LEU A 560 4.04 -26.12 -4.80
C LEU A 560 4.60 -26.57 -3.45
N PHE A 561 5.80 -27.18 -3.44
CA PHE A 561 6.44 -27.57 -2.20
C PHE A 561 6.88 -26.37 -1.36
N ASP A 562 7.41 -25.30 -1.98
CA ASP A 562 7.74 -24.04 -1.27
C ASP A 562 6.47 -23.50 -0.57
N ALA A 563 5.33 -23.50 -1.27
CA ALA A 563 4.07 -23.05 -0.69
C ALA A 563 3.55 -23.96 0.45
N ALA A 564 3.79 -25.27 0.36
CA ALA A 564 3.44 -26.22 1.41
C ALA A 564 4.36 -26.09 2.63
N GLU A 565 5.67 -26.02 2.41
CA GLU A 565 6.68 -25.85 3.48
C GLU A 565 6.48 -24.53 4.23
N ALA A 566 6.17 -23.44 3.52
CA ALA A 566 5.91 -22.14 4.14
C ALA A 566 4.80 -22.16 5.22
N VAL A 567 3.88 -23.12 5.17
CA VAL A 567 2.77 -23.21 6.14
C VAL A 567 2.79 -24.48 6.99
N LEU A 568 3.37 -25.58 6.51
CA LEU A 568 3.34 -26.86 7.22
C LEU A 568 4.67 -27.24 7.89
N SER A 569 5.77 -26.52 7.65
CA SER A 569 7.07 -26.82 8.29
C SER A 569 7.00 -26.77 9.81
N VAL A 570 6.21 -25.89 10.39
CA VAL A 570 5.95 -25.82 11.83
C VAL A 570 5.33 -27.10 12.41
N PHE A 571 4.72 -27.93 11.55
CA PHE A 571 4.20 -29.27 11.89
C PHE A 571 5.16 -30.39 11.50
N GLY A 572 6.41 -30.09 11.16
CA GLY A 572 7.43 -31.06 10.77
C GLY A 572 7.34 -31.51 9.30
N PHE A 573 6.63 -30.80 8.46
CA PHE A 573 6.58 -31.07 7.02
C PHE A 573 7.89 -30.69 6.34
N SER A 574 8.39 -31.61 5.49
CA SER A 574 9.47 -31.35 4.54
C SER A 574 9.17 -32.07 3.23
N ARG A 575 9.54 -31.48 2.10
CA ARG A 575 9.43 -32.13 0.77
C ARG A 575 10.19 -33.43 0.65
N SER A 576 11.17 -33.69 1.52
CA SER A 576 11.89 -34.96 1.60
C SER A 576 10.97 -36.15 1.90
N LEU A 577 9.83 -35.93 2.55
CA LEU A 577 8.78 -36.96 2.75
C LEU A 577 8.21 -37.48 1.43
N PHE A 578 8.35 -36.72 0.35
CA PHE A 578 7.93 -37.06 -1.00
C PHE A 578 9.10 -37.49 -1.91
N GLY A 579 10.31 -37.65 -1.36
CA GLY A 579 11.51 -38.00 -2.12
C GLY A 579 12.12 -36.86 -2.92
N PHE A 580 11.73 -35.59 -2.61
CA PHE A 580 12.28 -34.40 -3.25
C PHE A 580 13.26 -33.71 -2.32
N GLU A 581 14.37 -33.25 -2.87
CA GLU A 581 15.33 -32.40 -2.15
C GLU A 581 15.20 -30.95 -2.64
N LYS A 582 15.38 -30.02 -1.73
CA LYS A 582 15.45 -28.60 -2.09
C LYS A 582 16.72 -28.37 -2.93
N LYS A 583 16.59 -28.07 -4.22
CA LYS A 583 17.73 -27.68 -5.03
C LYS A 583 18.39 -26.50 -4.32
N LYS A 584 19.66 -26.65 -3.92
CA LYS A 584 20.42 -25.53 -3.34
C LYS A 584 20.38 -24.40 -4.36
N THR A 585 19.63 -23.36 -4.07
CA THR A 585 19.69 -22.11 -4.83
C THR A 585 21.08 -21.58 -4.62
N TYR A 586 21.94 -21.70 -5.62
CA TYR A 586 23.24 -21.04 -5.64
C TYR A 586 22.96 -19.54 -5.61
N HIS A 587 22.97 -18.96 -4.44
CA HIS A 587 22.99 -17.52 -4.31
C HIS A 587 24.40 -17.08 -4.69
N TRP A 588 24.55 -16.34 -5.77
CA TRP A 588 25.81 -15.73 -6.22
C TRP A 588 26.53 -14.94 -5.08
N TRP A 589 25.80 -14.52 -4.06
CA TRP A 589 26.34 -13.98 -2.80
C TRP A 589 27.28 -14.96 -2.08
N ASN A 590 27.04 -16.26 -2.13
CA ASN A 590 27.88 -17.25 -1.50
C ASN A 590 29.25 -17.37 -2.19
N GLU A 591 29.33 -17.14 -3.50
CA GLU A 591 30.60 -17.07 -4.22
C GLU A 591 31.41 -15.82 -3.82
N ILE A 592 30.75 -14.67 -3.72
CA ILE A 592 31.41 -13.41 -3.26
C ILE A 592 31.85 -13.52 -1.80
N TYR A 593 31.06 -14.16 -0.92
CA TYR A 593 31.47 -14.38 0.47
C TYR A 593 32.64 -15.35 0.56
N GLN A 594 32.62 -16.44 -0.23
CA GLN A 594 33.72 -17.41 -0.25
C GLN A 594 35.00 -16.87 -0.93
N GLU A 595 34.90 -15.99 -1.91
CA GLU A 595 36.03 -15.25 -2.46
C GLU A 595 36.60 -14.27 -1.42
N ARG A 596 35.75 -13.49 -0.75
CA ARG A 596 36.19 -12.59 0.33
C ARG A 596 36.82 -13.33 1.51
N GLU A 597 36.29 -14.47 1.93
CA GLU A 597 36.92 -15.26 2.99
C GLU A 597 38.28 -15.81 2.56
N ARG A 598 38.43 -16.25 1.30
CA ARG A 598 39.72 -16.66 0.73
C ARG A 598 40.72 -15.51 0.64
N ASP A 599 40.28 -14.32 0.24
CA ASP A 599 41.12 -13.13 0.19
C ASP A 599 41.56 -12.66 1.59
N ILE A 600 40.67 -12.78 2.59
CA ILE A 600 40.99 -12.47 3.99
C ILE A 600 41.93 -13.51 4.59
N GLU A 601 41.81 -14.79 4.25
CA GLU A 601 42.72 -15.85 4.70
C GLU A 601 44.09 -15.77 4.03
N SER A 602 44.16 -15.43 2.73
CA SER A 602 45.44 -15.17 2.05
C SER A 602 46.13 -13.94 2.57
N ALA A 603 45.43 -12.86 2.87
CA ALA A 603 46.01 -11.66 3.48
C ALA A 603 46.47 -11.87 4.94
N LYS A 604 45.88 -12.83 5.66
CA LYS A 604 46.35 -13.24 7.01
C LYS A 604 47.59 -14.14 6.97
N THR A 605 47.84 -14.82 5.86
CA THR A 605 49.03 -15.67 5.66
C THR A 605 50.23 -14.89 5.11
N GLU A 606 50.04 -13.68 4.59
CA GLU A 606 51.07 -12.77 4.11
C GLU A 606 51.53 -11.75 5.19
N LEU A 607 50.88 -11.71 6.34
CA LEU A 607 51.26 -10.94 7.54
C LEU A 607 51.86 -11.87 8.60
#